data_c67157cbaf93e776c044cfaa4e5515c9
#
_entry.id   c67157cbaf93e776c044cfaa4e5515c9
#
_cell.length_a   1.000
_cell.length_b   1.000
_cell.length_c   1.000
_cell.angle_alpha   90.00
_cell.angle_beta   90.00
_cell.angle_gamma   90.00
#
_symmetry.space_group_name_H-M   'P 1'
#
loop_
_entity.id
_entity.type
_entity.pdbx_description
1 polymer ?
#
loop_
_entity_poly.entity_id
_entity_poly.type
_entity_poly.pdbx_seq_one_letter_code
_entity_poly.pdbx_strand_id
1 'polypeptide(L)'
;MNREELKQILPHREPMLLIDEVELKGENLAVGKYTVKGDEYFIQGHFPGNPIVPGVIQCEMVAQTCSILLADQVKGHTPLFTGLEKVRFKKQVKPGDTLVMECSMTRSRPPFYFAKGRGTVDGKLAVTAELSFAIV
;
A
#
# COMPACT_ATOMS: atom_id res chain seq x y z
N MET A 1 12.37 5.67 4.88
CA MET A 1 12.53 6.05 3.45
C MET A 1 11.45 7.06 3.08
N ASN A 2 11.88 8.15 2.46
CA ASN A 2 10.97 9.16 1.91
C ASN A 2 10.56 8.80 0.47
N ARG A 3 9.71 9.62 -0.16
CA ARG A 3 9.21 9.34 -1.52
C ARG A 3 10.34 9.22 -2.56
N GLU A 4 11.37 10.04 -2.48
CA GLU A 4 12.47 9.99 -3.45
C GLU A 4 13.26 8.71 -3.32
N GLU A 5 13.48 8.24 -2.11
CA GLU A 5 14.14 6.95 -1.86
C GLU A 5 13.27 5.78 -2.32
N LEU A 6 11.95 5.86 -2.10
CA LEU A 6 11.01 4.83 -2.56
C LEU A 6 10.98 4.71 -4.08
N LYS A 7 11.15 5.80 -4.80
CA LYS A 7 11.20 5.80 -6.27
C LYS A 7 12.42 5.06 -6.84
N GLN A 8 13.45 4.87 -6.04
CA GLN A 8 14.61 4.08 -6.45
C GLN A 8 14.36 2.58 -6.38
N ILE A 9 13.31 2.17 -5.67
CA ILE A 9 12.91 0.78 -5.52
C ILE A 9 11.69 0.49 -6.37
N LEU A 10 10.62 1.28 -6.19
CA LEU A 10 9.34 1.09 -6.87
C LEU A 10 9.34 1.75 -8.24
N PRO A 11 8.75 1.10 -9.27
CA PRO A 11 8.57 1.73 -10.57
C PRO A 11 7.45 2.77 -10.58
N HIS A 12 6.59 2.77 -9.57
CA HIS A 12 5.45 3.68 -9.47
C HIS A 12 5.90 5.15 -9.45
N ARG A 13 5.10 6.01 -10.07
CA ARG A 13 5.30 7.46 -10.07
C ARG A 13 3.96 8.14 -9.82
N GLU A 14 4.01 9.41 -9.40
CA GLU A 14 2.79 10.18 -9.24
C GLU A 14 2.00 10.19 -10.56
N PRO A 15 0.66 10.04 -10.52
CA PRO A 15 -0.19 10.02 -9.33
C PRO A 15 -0.39 8.63 -8.70
N MET A 16 0.33 7.58 -9.12
CA MET A 16 0.17 6.21 -8.63
C MET A 16 1.21 5.79 -7.58
N LEU A 17 2.09 6.67 -7.16
CA LEU A 17 2.92 6.42 -5.99
C LEU A 17 2.11 6.83 -4.75
N LEU A 18 1.58 5.84 -4.03
CA LEU A 18 0.54 6.02 -3.02
C LEU A 18 1.04 5.76 -1.60
N ILE A 19 2.32 6.04 -1.35
CA ILE A 19 2.92 6.02 -0.02
C ILE A 19 3.84 7.22 0.14
N ASP A 20 3.82 7.83 1.32
CA ASP A 20 4.67 8.99 1.62
C ASP A 20 6.01 8.56 2.20
N GLU A 21 6.00 7.51 3.02
CA GLU A 21 7.21 6.99 3.66
C GLU A 21 7.01 5.53 4.05
N VAL A 22 8.12 4.80 4.15
CA VAL A 22 8.15 3.43 4.66
C VAL A 22 9.32 3.27 5.61
N GLU A 23 9.11 2.58 6.71
CA GLU A 23 10.13 2.15 7.65
C GLU A 23 10.15 0.62 7.69
N LEU A 24 11.32 0.02 7.55
CA LEU A 24 11.49 -1.41 7.74
C LEU A 24 11.84 -1.67 9.20
N LYS A 25 11.07 -2.54 9.86
CA LYS A 25 11.25 -2.92 11.25
C LYS A 25 11.53 -4.41 11.34
N GLY A 26 12.80 -4.77 11.59
CA GLY A 26 13.22 -6.17 11.59
C GLY A 26 13.25 -6.73 10.17
N GLU A 27 13.16 -8.06 10.08
CA GLU A 27 13.36 -8.77 8.81
C GLU A 27 12.10 -8.86 7.94
N ASN A 28 10.93 -8.77 8.55
CA ASN A 28 9.68 -9.04 7.83
C ASN A 28 8.53 -8.14 8.30
N LEU A 29 8.80 -6.87 8.53
CA LEU A 29 7.77 -5.88 8.81
C LEU A 29 8.10 -4.58 8.12
N ALA A 30 7.21 -4.12 7.25
CA ALA A 30 7.25 -2.81 6.65
C ALA A 30 6.09 -1.98 7.21
N VAL A 31 6.37 -0.76 7.61
CA VAL A 31 5.35 0.19 8.08
C VAL A 31 5.36 1.38 7.14
N GLY A 32 4.30 1.50 6.35
CA GLY A 32 4.11 2.60 5.42
C GLY A 32 3.10 3.60 5.93
N LYS A 33 3.18 4.82 5.42
CA LYS A 33 2.22 5.89 5.75
C LYS A 33 1.83 6.66 4.51
N TYR A 34 0.57 7.01 4.44
CA TYR A 34 0.05 7.93 3.43
C TYR A 34 -0.96 8.87 4.08
N THR A 35 -0.75 10.18 3.94
CA THR A 35 -1.68 11.20 4.40
C THR A 35 -2.52 11.67 3.23
N VAL A 36 -3.84 11.54 3.34
CA VAL A 36 -4.80 11.90 2.31
C VAL A 36 -4.95 13.42 2.28
N LYS A 37 -4.71 14.03 1.12
CA LYS A 37 -4.75 15.48 0.95
C LYS A 37 -6.14 16.00 0.63
N GLY A 38 -6.86 15.29 -0.26
CA GLY A 38 -8.20 15.66 -0.70
C GLY A 38 -8.28 16.10 -2.16
N ASP A 39 -7.14 16.36 -2.80
CA ASP A 39 -7.06 16.74 -4.20
C ASP A 39 -6.65 15.60 -5.13
N GLU A 40 -6.46 14.40 -4.58
CA GLU A 40 -6.07 13.24 -5.37
C GLU A 40 -7.16 12.87 -6.38
N TYR A 41 -6.76 12.37 -7.55
CA TYR A 41 -7.70 12.00 -8.61
C TYR A 41 -8.76 10.98 -8.14
N PHE A 42 -8.37 10.06 -7.24
CA PHE A 42 -9.28 9.02 -6.72
C PHE A 42 -10.24 9.55 -5.65
N ILE A 43 -10.04 10.77 -5.17
CA ILE A 43 -10.94 11.43 -4.22
C ILE A 43 -12.00 12.25 -4.92
N GLN A 44 -11.62 12.93 -6.02
CA GLN A 44 -12.45 13.98 -6.66
C GLN A 44 -13.85 13.49 -7.06
N GLY A 45 -13.98 12.26 -7.49
CA GLY A 45 -15.27 11.70 -7.88
C GLY A 45 -15.84 10.67 -6.91
N HIS A 46 -15.22 10.47 -5.76
CA HIS A 46 -15.54 9.34 -4.88
C HIS A 46 -15.74 9.77 -3.42
N PHE A 47 -16.79 10.46 -3.09
CA PHE A 47 -17.94 10.90 -3.88
C PHE A 47 -18.10 12.41 -3.75
N PRO A 48 -18.73 13.12 -4.67
CA PRO A 48 -18.96 14.57 -4.53
C PRO A 48 -19.67 14.89 -3.23
N GLY A 49 -19.09 15.79 -2.42
CA GLY A 49 -19.62 16.15 -1.10
C GLY A 49 -19.39 15.13 0.01
N ASN A 50 -18.85 13.96 -0.30
CA ASN A 50 -18.52 12.92 0.67
C ASN A 50 -17.24 12.18 0.23
N PRO A 51 -16.08 12.86 0.29
CA PRO A 51 -14.84 12.27 -0.22
C PRO A 51 -14.32 11.15 0.69
N ILE A 52 -14.08 10.00 0.11
CA ILE A 52 -13.47 8.86 0.78
C ILE A 52 -12.46 8.18 -0.16
N VAL A 53 -11.44 7.56 0.41
CA VAL A 53 -10.46 6.80 -0.36
C VAL A 53 -11.10 5.49 -0.80
N PRO A 54 -11.13 5.20 -2.11
CA PRO A 54 -11.66 3.91 -2.59
C PRO A 54 -10.92 2.73 -1.95
N GLY A 55 -11.67 1.66 -1.65
CA GLY A 55 -11.08 0.47 -1.05
C GLY A 55 -9.96 -0.14 -1.89
N VAL A 56 -10.12 -0.15 -3.22
CA VAL A 56 -9.09 -0.68 -4.13
C VAL A 56 -7.79 0.12 -4.07
N ILE A 57 -7.88 1.43 -3.82
CA ILE A 57 -6.72 2.29 -3.64
C ILE A 57 -6.02 1.98 -2.31
N GLN A 58 -6.78 1.69 -1.26
CA GLN A 58 -6.20 1.26 0.02
C GLN A 58 -5.42 -0.05 -0.15
N CYS A 59 -5.96 -0.99 -0.93
CA CYS A 59 -5.25 -2.24 -1.25
C CYS A 59 -3.95 -1.96 -2.01
N GLU A 60 -3.96 -1.01 -2.92
CA GLU A 60 -2.74 -0.61 -3.66
C GLU A 60 -1.70 0.00 -2.72
N MET A 61 -2.12 0.85 -1.77
CA MET A 61 -1.23 1.42 -0.75
C MET A 61 -0.56 0.32 0.08
N VAL A 62 -1.34 -0.67 0.50
CA VAL A 62 -0.82 -1.84 1.24
C VAL A 62 0.18 -2.61 0.38
N ALA A 63 -0.15 -2.87 -0.89
CA ALA A 63 0.72 -3.63 -1.79
C ALA A 63 2.05 -2.92 -2.05
N GLN A 64 2.02 -1.62 -2.24
CA GLN A 64 3.26 -0.83 -2.42
C GLN A 64 4.13 -0.88 -1.18
N THR A 65 3.53 -0.82 -0.01
CA THR A 65 4.26 -0.97 1.26
C THR A 65 4.88 -2.36 1.37
N CYS A 66 4.14 -3.42 1.04
CA CYS A 66 4.65 -4.78 1.06
C CYS A 66 5.83 -4.96 0.10
N SER A 67 5.79 -4.31 -1.06
CA SER A 67 6.83 -4.43 -2.08
C SER A 67 8.20 -3.96 -1.58
N ILE A 68 8.25 -3.08 -0.59
CA ILE A 68 9.52 -2.60 -0.03
C ILE A 68 10.25 -3.72 0.73
N LEU A 69 9.52 -4.71 1.24
CA LEU A 69 10.15 -5.89 1.86
C LEU A 69 10.94 -6.72 0.83
N LEU A 70 10.64 -6.55 -0.44
CA LEU A 70 11.28 -7.24 -1.54
C LEU A 70 12.08 -6.27 -2.43
N ALA A 71 12.72 -5.28 -1.81
CA ALA A 71 13.40 -4.21 -2.54
C ALA A 71 14.39 -4.74 -3.59
N ASP A 72 15.16 -5.77 -3.26
CA ASP A 72 16.15 -6.34 -4.19
C ASP A 72 15.49 -7.00 -5.39
N GLN A 73 14.32 -7.61 -5.21
CA GLN A 73 13.57 -8.25 -6.27
C GLN A 73 12.78 -7.24 -7.10
N VAL A 74 12.27 -6.19 -6.48
CA VAL A 74 11.43 -5.17 -7.13
C VAL A 74 12.25 -4.18 -7.93
N LYS A 75 13.43 -3.81 -7.44
CA LYS A 75 14.27 -2.79 -8.06
C LYS A 75 14.64 -3.19 -9.50
N GLY A 76 14.27 -2.35 -10.46
CA GLY A 76 14.48 -2.62 -11.88
C GLY A 76 13.46 -3.57 -12.51
N HIS A 77 12.44 -3.96 -11.76
CA HIS A 77 11.38 -4.87 -12.22
C HIS A 77 10.00 -4.25 -11.95
N THR A 78 8.96 -4.97 -12.35
CA THR A 78 7.58 -4.49 -12.21
C THR A 78 6.79 -5.46 -11.34
N PRO A 79 6.26 -5.00 -10.19
CA PRO A 79 5.34 -5.79 -9.38
C PRO A 79 3.92 -5.66 -9.95
N LEU A 80 3.25 -6.80 -10.14
CA LEU A 80 1.89 -6.88 -10.67
C LEU A 80 1.02 -7.68 -9.71
N PHE A 81 -0.17 -7.17 -9.37
CA PHE A 81 -1.13 -7.94 -8.60
C PHE A 81 -1.48 -9.25 -9.31
N THR A 82 -1.51 -10.35 -8.54
CA THR A 82 -2.04 -11.64 -9.01
C THR A 82 -3.25 -12.07 -8.22
N GLY A 83 -3.49 -11.51 -7.05
CA GLY A 83 -4.69 -11.84 -6.29
C GLY A 83 -4.85 -10.99 -5.03
N LEU A 84 -6.10 -10.89 -4.60
CA LEU A 84 -6.50 -10.27 -3.33
C LEU A 84 -7.47 -11.24 -2.66
N GLU A 85 -7.23 -11.54 -1.39
CA GLU A 85 -8.05 -12.45 -0.62
C GLU A 85 -8.35 -11.87 0.76
N LYS A 86 -9.50 -12.24 1.32
CA LYS A 86 -9.90 -11.88 2.69
C LYS A 86 -9.79 -10.37 2.93
N VAL A 87 -10.14 -9.58 1.93
CA VAL A 87 -10.12 -8.12 2.07
C VAL A 87 -11.32 -7.67 2.87
N ARG A 88 -11.10 -6.83 3.87
CA ARG A 88 -12.15 -6.24 4.69
C ARG A 88 -11.89 -4.76 4.90
N PHE A 89 -12.92 -3.96 4.73
CA PHE A 89 -12.89 -2.52 4.98
C PHE A 89 -13.73 -2.22 6.22
N LYS A 90 -13.06 -1.76 7.28
CA LYS A 90 -13.68 -1.58 8.60
C LYS A 90 -13.99 -0.12 8.93
N LYS A 91 -13.35 0.81 8.24
CA LYS A 91 -13.47 2.24 8.50
C LYS A 91 -13.23 3.00 7.21
N GLN A 92 -14.00 4.07 7.00
CA GLN A 92 -13.75 5.00 5.89
C GLN A 92 -12.45 5.77 6.12
N VAL A 93 -11.70 5.99 5.07
CA VAL A 93 -10.48 6.81 5.09
C VAL A 93 -10.79 8.07 4.28
N LYS A 94 -10.57 9.23 4.89
CA LYS A 94 -11.00 10.53 4.38
C LYS A 94 -9.83 11.50 4.28
N PRO A 95 -10.00 12.61 3.52
CA PRO A 95 -8.99 13.68 3.51
C PRO A 95 -8.62 14.12 4.94
N GLY A 96 -7.33 14.30 5.18
CA GLY A 96 -6.78 14.60 6.49
C GLY A 96 -6.35 13.38 7.29
N ASP A 97 -6.85 12.19 6.96
CA ASP A 97 -6.44 10.95 7.63
C ASP A 97 -5.06 10.52 7.16
N THR A 98 -4.29 9.93 8.08
CA THR A 98 -3.06 9.21 7.75
C THR A 98 -3.31 7.73 7.92
N LEU A 99 -3.23 6.99 6.81
CA LEU A 99 -3.31 5.54 6.83
C LEU A 99 -1.92 4.99 7.14
N VAL A 100 -1.81 4.22 8.22
CA VAL A 100 -0.58 3.52 8.62
C VAL A 100 -0.73 2.06 8.24
N MET A 101 0.15 1.59 7.36
CA MET A 101 0.06 0.23 6.80
C MET A 101 1.18 -0.63 7.37
N GLU A 102 0.82 -1.77 7.93
CA GLU A 102 1.76 -2.76 8.45
C GLU A 102 1.69 -4.02 7.58
N CYS A 103 2.81 -4.43 7.03
CA CYS A 103 2.87 -5.49 6.01
C CYS A 103 3.96 -6.49 6.33
N SER A 104 3.65 -7.77 6.07
CA SER A 104 4.59 -8.90 6.23
C SER A 104 4.46 -9.86 5.07
N MET A 105 5.57 -10.44 4.65
CA MET A 105 5.56 -11.51 3.66
C MET A 105 5.14 -12.81 4.34
N THR A 106 4.29 -13.59 3.67
CA THR A 106 3.83 -14.89 4.18
C THR A 106 4.43 -16.06 3.43
N ARG A 107 4.73 -15.88 2.14
CA ARG A 107 5.32 -16.94 1.32
C ARG A 107 5.98 -16.33 0.07
N SER A 108 7.02 -17.00 -0.41
CA SER A 108 7.69 -16.64 -1.66
C SER A 108 7.84 -17.87 -2.54
N ARG A 109 7.39 -17.77 -3.78
CA ARG A 109 7.61 -18.77 -4.84
C ARG A 109 7.92 -18.01 -6.12
N PRO A 110 9.16 -17.54 -6.28
CA PRO A 110 9.49 -16.67 -7.41
C PRO A 110 9.00 -17.24 -8.75
N PRO A 111 8.40 -16.41 -9.61
CA PRO A 111 8.26 -14.94 -9.51
C PRO A 111 7.05 -14.48 -8.70
N PHE A 112 6.39 -15.37 -7.93
CA PHE A 112 5.18 -15.08 -7.16
C PHE A 112 5.50 -14.89 -5.68
N TYR A 113 4.85 -13.88 -5.09
CA TYR A 113 5.07 -13.49 -3.70
C TYR A 113 3.71 -13.25 -3.01
N PHE A 114 3.64 -13.64 -1.74
CA PHE A 114 2.41 -13.59 -0.96
C PHE A 114 2.66 -12.79 0.32
N ALA A 115 1.70 -11.93 0.66
CA ALA A 115 1.84 -11.03 1.79
C ALA A 115 0.50 -10.82 2.47
N LYS A 116 0.55 -10.31 3.68
CA LYS A 116 -0.62 -9.82 4.41
C LYS A 116 -0.31 -8.42 4.89
N GLY A 117 -1.37 -7.59 4.97
CA GLY A 117 -1.23 -6.24 5.44
C GLY A 117 -2.49 -5.74 6.10
N ARG A 118 -2.33 -4.69 6.87
CA ARG A 118 -3.42 -3.99 7.52
C ARG A 118 -3.12 -2.51 7.53
N GLY A 119 -4.18 -1.71 7.47
CA GLY A 119 -4.08 -0.26 7.57
C GLY A 119 -4.92 0.26 8.72
N THR A 120 -4.38 1.21 9.47
CA THR A 120 -5.08 1.86 10.58
C THR A 120 -5.07 3.37 10.42
N VAL A 121 -6.10 4.02 10.95
CA VAL A 121 -6.19 5.48 11.07
C VAL A 121 -6.43 5.79 12.55
N ASP A 122 -5.54 6.57 13.16
CA ASP A 122 -5.59 6.89 14.60
C ASP A 122 -5.72 5.63 15.45
N GLY A 123 -4.98 4.56 15.09
CA GLY A 123 -4.99 3.30 15.80
C GLY A 123 -6.20 2.41 15.53
N LYS A 124 -7.18 2.87 14.74
CA LYS A 124 -8.40 2.10 14.43
C LYS A 124 -8.24 1.42 13.08
N LEU A 125 -8.59 0.13 13.04
CA LEU A 125 -8.46 -0.67 11.83
C LEU A 125 -9.36 -0.14 10.71
N ALA A 126 -8.77 0.15 9.56
CA ALA A 126 -9.48 0.60 8.37
C ALA A 126 -9.57 -0.51 7.30
N VAL A 127 -8.49 -1.26 7.10
CA VAL A 127 -8.43 -2.28 6.05
C VAL A 127 -7.53 -3.44 6.48
N THR A 128 -7.92 -4.65 6.09
CA THR A 128 -7.06 -5.83 6.14
C THR A 128 -7.10 -6.53 4.78
N ALA A 129 -6.00 -7.13 4.38
CA ALA A 129 -5.92 -7.84 3.11
C ALA A 129 -4.81 -8.89 3.15
N GLU A 130 -5.06 -10.01 2.46
CA GLU A 130 -4.02 -10.91 1.99
C GLU A 130 -3.87 -10.67 0.50
N LEU A 131 -2.65 -10.62 0.02
CA LEU A 131 -2.40 -10.27 -1.37
C LEU A 131 -1.26 -11.10 -1.95
N SER A 132 -1.31 -11.25 -3.26
CA SER A 132 -0.23 -11.87 -4.00
C SER A 132 0.14 -11.01 -5.19
N PHE A 133 1.39 -11.09 -5.59
CA PHE A 133 1.90 -10.37 -6.75
C PHE A 133 3.05 -11.12 -7.40
N ALA A 134 3.23 -10.85 -8.69
CA ALA A 134 4.37 -11.34 -9.45
C ALA A 134 5.33 -10.19 -9.68
N ILE A 135 6.62 -10.50 -9.65
CA ILE A 135 7.67 -9.52 -9.98
C ILE A 135 8.29 -9.95 -11.30
N VAL A 136 8.12 -9.14 -12.32
CA VAL A 136 8.54 -9.45 -13.68
C VAL A 136 9.49 -8.41 -14.27
#